data_7a75385fda0de90079d814734aaad758
#
_entry.id   7a75385fda0de90079d814734aaad758
#
_cell.length_a   1.000
_cell.length_b   1.000
_cell.length_c   1.000
_cell.angle_alpha   90.00
_cell.angle_beta   90.00
_cell.angle_gamma   90.00
#
_symmetry.space_group_name_H-M   'P 1'
#
loop_
_entity.id
_entity.type
_entity.pdbx_description
1 polymer ?
#
loop_
_entity_poly.entity_id
_entity_poly.type
_entity_poly.pdbx_seq_one_letter_code
_entity_poly.pdbx_strand_id
1 'polypeptide(L)'
;MAEATSYNPPHVIVRGGAAGFEQRIQAGAYQLSSDEPIEFGGKASGPSPYDLLLAALGSCTSMTIGLYARRKNWPLQEVVVSLWHSKIHAADCAECETREGKIDRIEREIQLIGSLTTEQRSKLMEMADKCPVHRTLVSEINIRTKEKAAPSSQQS
;
A
#
# COMPACT_ATOMS: atom_id res chain seq x y z
N MET A 1 2.99 34.82 18.65
CA MET A 1 1.72 34.11 18.45
C MET A 1 2.02 32.61 18.39
N ALA A 2 1.60 31.86 19.37
CA ALA A 2 1.80 30.40 19.33
C ALA A 2 0.81 29.84 18.31
N GLU A 3 1.34 29.21 17.25
CA GLU A 3 0.51 28.40 16.37
C GLU A 3 -0.13 27.30 17.21
N ALA A 4 -1.45 27.31 17.29
CA ALA A 4 -2.20 26.20 17.83
C ALA A 4 -1.90 24.99 16.96
N THR A 5 -1.06 24.08 17.43
CA THR A 5 -0.85 22.77 16.83
C THR A 5 -2.22 22.10 16.84
N SER A 6 -2.90 22.12 15.69
CA SER A 6 -4.11 21.33 15.50
C SER A 6 -3.75 19.88 15.76
N TYR A 7 -4.23 19.34 16.88
CA TYR A 7 -4.06 17.92 17.20
C TYR A 7 -4.85 17.13 16.16
N ASN A 8 -4.12 16.62 15.15
CA ASN A 8 -4.69 15.72 14.18
C ASN A 8 -4.40 14.29 14.67
N PRO A 9 -5.43 13.54 15.12
CA PRO A 9 -5.22 12.18 15.61
C PRO A 9 -4.69 11.30 14.46
N PRO A 10 -3.87 10.28 14.76
CA PRO A 10 -3.33 9.40 13.74
C PRO A 10 -4.46 8.63 13.06
N HIS A 11 -4.41 8.53 11.73
CA HIS A 11 -5.37 7.74 10.95
C HIS A 11 -5.22 6.24 11.16
N VAL A 12 -4.00 5.79 11.42
CA VAL A 12 -3.68 4.37 11.64
C VAL A 12 -2.86 4.25 12.92
N ILE A 13 -3.24 3.32 13.77
CA ILE A 13 -2.51 2.96 14.99
C ILE A 13 -2.19 1.47 14.91
N VAL A 14 -0.91 1.14 15.08
CA VAL A 14 -0.45 -0.25 15.13
C VAL A 14 0.08 -0.55 16.53
N ARG A 15 -0.32 -1.69 17.08
CA ARG A 15 0.11 -2.18 18.38
C ARG A 15 0.67 -3.59 18.26
N GLY A 16 1.87 -3.78 18.74
CA GLY A 16 2.56 -5.07 18.83
C GLY A 16 3.47 -5.11 20.04
N GLY A 17 4.14 -6.21 20.26
CA GLY A 17 5.04 -6.42 21.37
C GLY A 17 6.27 -7.22 20.99
N ALA A 18 7.16 -7.46 21.97
CA ALA A 18 8.40 -8.17 21.76
C ALA A 18 8.26 -9.71 21.73
N ALA A 19 7.07 -10.23 22.06
CA ALA A 19 6.86 -11.68 22.19
C ALA A 19 6.61 -12.40 20.84
N GLY A 20 6.42 -11.65 19.75
CA GLY A 20 6.15 -12.20 18.42
C GLY A 20 5.94 -11.09 17.39
N PHE A 21 5.53 -11.49 16.19
CA PHE A 21 5.32 -10.57 15.06
C PHE A 21 3.86 -10.09 14.93
N GLU A 22 2.93 -10.70 15.64
CA GLU A 22 1.51 -10.33 15.55
C GLU A 22 1.26 -8.87 15.89
N GLN A 23 0.58 -8.17 15.00
CA GLN A 23 0.23 -6.76 15.13
C GLN A 23 -1.28 -6.58 15.07
N ARG A 24 -1.80 -5.67 15.89
CA ARG A 24 -3.19 -5.19 15.81
C ARG A 24 -3.19 -3.81 15.18
N ILE A 25 -3.95 -3.67 14.12
CA ILE A 25 -4.02 -2.43 13.34
C ILE A 25 -5.41 -1.86 13.48
N GLN A 26 -5.49 -0.60 13.82
CA GLN A 26 -6.72 0.19 13.78
C GLN A 26 -6.59 1.28 12.72
N ALA A 27 -7.44 1.21 11.69
CA ALA A 27 -7.52 2.20 10.62
C ALA A 27 -8.90 2.87 10.65
N GLY A 28 -9.01 4.01 11.33
CA GLY A 28 -10.30 4.62 11.62
C GLY A 28 -11.18 3.69 12.49
N ALA A 29 -12.35 3.32 11.98
CA ALA A 29 -13.26 2.38 12.64
C ALA A 29 -12.95 0.90 12.34
N TYR A 30 -12.01 0.60 11.45
CA TYR A 30 -11.70 -0.76 11.02
C TYR A 30 -10.57 -1.35 11.84
N GLN A 31 -10.66 -2.65 12.10
CA GLN A 31 -9.62 -3.43 12.76
C GLN A 31 -9.07 -4.49 11.81
N LEU A 32 -7.76 -4.60 11.78
CA LEU A 32 -7.00 -5.54 10.97
C LEU A 32 -5.90 -6.15 11.84
N SER A 33 -5.44 -7.32 11.45
CA SER A 33 -4.22 -7.92 12.01
C SER A 33 -3.14 -8.03 10.94
N SER A 34 -1.89 -8.09 11.36
CA SER A 34 -0.75 -8.39 10.52
C SER A 34 0.19 -9.32 11.27
N ASP A 35 0.83 -10.22 10.56
CA ASP A 35 1.81 -11.15 11.13
C ASP A 35 2.82 -11.54 10.04
N GLU A 36 3.90 -12.20 10.43
CA GLU A 36 4.80 -12.81 9.47
C GLU A 36 4.40 -14.27 9.19
N PRO A 37 4.77 -14.82 8.03
CA PRO A 37 4.66 -16.24 7.74
C PRO A 37 5.42 -17.09 8.74
N ILE A 38 4.99 -18.35 8.90
CA ILE A 38 5.62 -19.30 9.84
C ILE A 38 7.11 -19.49 9.53
N GLU A 39 7.47 -19.51 8.25
CA GLU A 39 8.86 -19.65 7.79
C GLU A 39 9.77 -18.50 8.22
N PHE A 40 9.21 -17.33 8.53
CA PHE A 40 9.94 -16.17 9.06
C PHE A 40 9.75 -15.96 10.56
N GLY A 41 9.18 -16.96 11.26
CA GLY A 41 9.00 -16.95 12.71
C GLY A 41 7.68 -16.36 13.20
N GLY A 42 6.77 -16.04 12.32
CA GLY A 42 5.39 -15.64 12.65
C GLY A 42 4.47 -16.82 12.89
N LYS A 43 3.19 -16.55 13.07
CA LYS A 43 2.12 -17.53 13.23
C LYS A 43 1.15 -17.56 12.04
N ALA A 44 1.40 -16.72 11.03
CA ALA A 44 0.50 -16.52 9.89
C ALA A 44 -0.93 -16.16 10.32
N SER A 45 -1.08 -15.37 11.39
CA SER A 45 -2.38 -14.95 11.92
C SER A 45 -3.01 -13.76 11.16
N GLY A 46 -2.33 -13.24 10.17
CA GLY A 46 -2.77 -12.16 9.30
C GLY A 46 -1.84 -11.99 8.10
N PRO A 47 -2.18 -11.09 7.15
CA PRO A 47 -1.30 -10.76 6.04
C PRO A 47 0.00 -10.15 6.54
N SER A 48 1.08 -10.35 5.79
CA SER A 48 2.37 -9.70 6.08
C SER A 48 2.31 -8.19 5.82
N PRO A 49 3.25 -7.41 6.36
CA PRO A 49 3.33 -5.98 6.05
C PRO A 49 3.43 -5.69 4.54
N TYR A 50 4.16 -6.51 3.78
CA TYR A 50 4.25 -6.38 2.33
C TYR A 50 2.94 -6.73 1.63
N ASP A 51 2.18 -7.72 2.11
CA ASP A 51 0.83 -8.00 1.59
C ASP A 51 -0.10 -6.81 1.76
N LEU A 52 -0.01 -6.12 2.90
CA LEU A 52 -0.78 -4.89 3.15
C LEU A 52 -0.38 -3.76 2.21
N LEU A 53 0.92 -3.60 1.92
CA LEU A 53 1.42 -2.62 0.96
C LEU A 53 0.92 -2.92 -0.45
N LEU A 54 0.99 -4.19 -0.89
CA LEU A 54 0.48 -4.63 -2.19
C LEU A 54 -1.05 -4.47 -2.27
N ALA A 55 -1.77 -4.80 -1.20
CA ALA A 55 -3.21 -4.60 -1.13
C ALA A 55 -3.60 -3.12 -1.24
N ALA A 56 -2.84 -2.22 -0.63
CA ALA A 56 -3.04 -0.77 -0.77
C ALA A 56 -2.87 -0.32 -2.22
N LEU A 57 -1.81 -0.76 -2.90
CA LEU A 57 -1.59 -0.46 -4.30
C LEU A 57 -2.68 -1.06 -5.20
N GLY A 58 -3.02 -2.32 -4.99
CA GLY A 58 -4.03 -3.04 -5.78
C GLY A 58 -5.42 -2.44 -5.65
N SER A 59 -5.86 -2.16 -4.43
CA SER A 59 -7.17 -1.54 -4.19
C SER A 59 -7.26 -0.14 -4.80
N CYS A 60 -6.24 0.69 -4.61
CA CYS A 60 -6.18 2.02 -5.20
C CYS A 60 -6.18 1.97 -6.73
N THR A 61 -5.46 1.03 -7.34
CA THR A 61 -5.45 0.79 -8.79
C THR A 61 -6.85 0.44 -9.29
N SER A 62 -7.49 -0.55 -8.68
CA SER A 62 -8.84 -1.00 -9.06
C SER A 62 -9.87 0.13 -8.92
N MET A 63 -9.84 0.86 -7.81
CA MET A 63 -10.74 2.01 -7.58
C MET A 63 -10.54 3.11 -8.60
N THR A 64 -9.31 3.41 -8.99
CA THR A 64 -8.99 4.46 -9.98
C THR A 64 -9.50 4.08 -11.36
N ILE A 65 -9.27 2.84 -11.79
CA ILE A 65 -9.77 2.30 -13.06
C ILE A 65 -11.30 2.29 -13.08
N GLY A 66 -11.92 1.76 -12.02
CA GLY A 66 -13.37 1.67 -11.89
C GLY A 66 -14.04 3.04 -11.89
N LEU A 67 -13.46 4.02 -11.20
CA LEU A 67 -13.97 5.40 -11.19
C LEU A 67 -13.93 6.03 -12.59
N TYR A 68 -12.85 5.82 -13.33
CA TYR A 68 -12.73 6.35 -14.70
C TYR A 68 -13.76 5.71 -15.63
N ALA A 69 -13.87 4.37 -15.62
CA ALA A 69 -14.85 3.65 -16.42
C ALA A 69 -16.29 4.10 -16.13
N ARG A 70 -16.64 4.29 -14.85
CA ARG A 70 -17.95 4.76 -14.41
C ARG A 70 -18.25 6.17 -14.91
N ARG A 71 -17.28 7.09 -14.84
CA ARG A 71 -17.44 8.46 -15.37
C ARG A 71 -17.62 8.51 -16.88
N LYS A 72 -17.07 7.52 -17.59
CA LYS A 72 -17.21 7.37 -19.05
C LYS A 72 -18.41 6.53 -19.48
N ASN A 73 -19.16 5.96 -18.53
CA ASN A 73 -20.21 4.99 -18.78
C ASN A 73 -19.73 3.80 -19.63
N TRP A 74 -18.51 3.33 -19.38
CA TRP A 74 -17.96 2.16 -20.06
C TRP A 74 -18.37 0.87 -19.35
N PRO A 75 -18.62 -0.23 -20.10
CA PRO A 75 -19.16 -1.47 -19.54
C PRO A 75 -18.08 -2.34 -18.86
N LEU A 76 -17.34 -1.74 -17.96
CA LEU A 76 -16.42 -2.44 -17.07
C LEU A 76 -17.24 -3.10 -15.96
N GLN A 77 -17.06 -4.41 -15.77
CA GLN A 77 -17.75 -5.20 -14.74
C GLN A 77 -16.87 -5.42 -13.52
N GLU A 78 -15.60 -5.79 -13.74
CA GLU A 78 -14.66 -6.09 -12.67
C GLU A 78 -13.23 -5.75 -13.08
N VAL A 79 -12.42 -5.39 -12.10
CA VAL A 79 -10.96 -5.23 -12.22
C VAL A 79 -10.30 -6.18 -11.25
N VAL A 80 -9.53 -7.12 -11.76
CA VAL A 80 -8.70 -8.03 -10.95
C VAL A 80 -7.27 -7.54 -11.04
N VAL A 81 -6.64 -7.29 -9.89
CA VAL A 81 -5.26 -6.83 -9.80
C VAL A 81 -4.45 -7.86 -9.02
N SER A 82 -3.50 -8.49 -9.68
CA SER A 82 -2.55 -9.42 -9.07
C SER A 82 -1.21 -8.73 -8.91
N LEU A 83 -0.59 -8.85 -7.72
CA LEU A 83 0.63 -8.12 -7.38
C LEU A 83 1.66 -9.05 -6.74
N TRP A 84 2.92 -8.78 -7.05
CA TRP A 84 4.09 -9.47 -6.48
C TRP A 84 5.13 -8.43 -6.07
N HIS A 85 5.85 -8.74 -5.01
CA HIS A 85 7.01 -8.00 -4.55
C HIS A 85 8.25 -8.87 -4.59
N SER A 86 9.35 -8.32 -5.07
CA SER A 86 10.65 -8.98 -5.07
C SER A 86 11.77 -7.95 -4.93
N LYS A 87 12.96 -8.43 -4.57
CA LYS A 87 14.19 -7.63 -4.64
C LYS A 87 15.02 -8.09 -5.82
N ILE A 88 15.41 -7.14 -6.65
CA ILE A 88 16.25 -7.40 -7.83
C ILE A 88 17.56 -6.61 -7.71
N HIS A 89 18.59 -7.00 -8.45
CA HIS A 89 19.79 -6.20 -8.59
C HIS A 89 19.48 -4.93 -9.41
N ALA A 90 19.99 -3.79 -8.97
CA ALA A 90 19.79 -2.51 -9.65
C ALA A 90 20.30 -2.55 -11.10
N ALA A 91 21.37 -3.30 -11.35
CA ALA A 91 21.93 -3.48 -12.69
C ALA A 91 20.96 -4.15 -13.68
N ASP A 92 19.99 -4.94 -13.19
CA ASP A 92 18.99 -5.63 -14.01
C ASP A 92 17.78 -4.76 -14.34
N CYS A 93 17.76 -3.51 -13.86
CA CYS A 93 16.69 -2.56 -14.12
C CYS A 93 17.18 -1.43 -15.04
N ALA A 94 16.83 -1.51 -16.32
CA ALA A 94 17.23 -0.49 -17.29
C ALA A 94 16.59 0.90 -17.04
N GLU A 95 15.41 0.92 -16.46
CA GLU A 95 14.57 2.09 -16.22
C GLU A 95 14.84 2.77 -14.87
N CYS A 96 15.60 2.11 -13.97
CA CYS A 96 15.82 2.58 -12.62
C CYS A 96 16.97 3.61 -12.54
N GLU A 97 16.84 4.56 -11.62
CA GLU A 97 17.88 5.56 -11.35
C GLU A 97 19.05 4.95 -10.55
N THR A 98 18.75 4.08 -9.59
CA THR A 98 19.75 3.35 -8.82
C THR A 98 20.50 2.38 -9.70
N ARG A 99 21.83 2.38 -9.64
CA ARG A 99 22.69 1.56 -10.50
C ARG A 99 23.41 0.44 -9.77
N GLU A 100 23.52 0.52 -8.46
CA GLU A 100 24.23 -0.44 -7.61
C GLU A 100 23.34 -0.97 -6.49
N GLY A 101 23.64 -2.19 -6.03
CA GLY A 101 22.90 -2.85 -4.96
C GLY A 101 21.60 -3.47 -5.42
N LYS A 102 20.66 -3.58 -4.50
CA LYS A 102 19.33 -4.15 -4.74
C LYS A 102 18.26 -3.09 -4.62
N ILE A 103 17.23 -3.22 -5.42
CA ILE A 103 16.02 -2.40 -5.39
C ILE A 103 14.80 -3.28 -5.20
N ASP A 104 13.75 -2.70 -4.64
CA ASP A 104 12.44 -3.35 -4.57
C ASP A 104 11.72 -3.24 -5.92
N ARG A 105 11.15 -4.34 -6.37
CA ARG A 105 10.31 -4.40 -7.56
C ARG A 105 8.91 -4.86 -7.16
N ILE A 106 7.90 -4.11 -7.59
CA ILE A 106 6.51 -4.52 -7.51
C ILE A 106 6.02 -4.76 -8.94
N GLU A 107 5.57 -5.97 -9.21
CA GLU A 107 4.92 -6.33 -10.47
C GLU A 107 3.41 -6.35 -10.27
N ARG A 108 2.68 -5.90 -11.29
CA ARG A 108 1.24 -5.76 -11.23
C ARG A 108 0.62 -6.20 -12.56
N GLU A 109 -0.22 -7.23 -12.50
CA GLU A 109 -1.04 -7.65 -13.62
C GLU A 109 -2.49 -7.23 -13.39
N ILE A 110 -3.12 -6.71 -14.43
CA ILE A 110 -4.49 -6.19 -14.37
C ILE A 110 -5.34 -6.91 -15.40
N GLN A 111 -6.41 -7.54 -14.94
CA GLN A 111 -7.44 -8.10 -15.80
C GLN A 111 -8.69 -7.22 -15.77
N LEU A 112 -9.11 -6.76 -16.93
CA LEU A 112 -10.31 -5.97 -17.12
C LEU A 112 -11.43 -6.86 -17.65
N ILE A 113 -12.47 -7.05 -16.86
CA ILE A 113 -13.64 -7.88 -17.21
C ILE A 113 -14.79 -6.97 -17.63
N GLY A 114 -15.35 -7.23 -18.80
CA GLY A 114 -16.44 -6.47 -19.39
C GLY A 114 -16.33 -6.39 -20.90
N SER A 115 -17.40 -5.96 -21.56
CA SER A 115 -17.50 -5.79 -23.03
C SER A 115 -16.82 -4.51 -23.48
N LEU A 116 -15.52 -4.41 -23.27
CA LEU A 116 -14.69 -3.24 -23.55
C LEU A 116 -14.03 -3.34 -24.93
N THR A 117 -13.96 -2.22 -25.65
CA THR A 117 -13.16 -2.12 -26.88
C THR A 117 -11.66 -2.13 -26.56
N THR A 118 -10.82 -2.35 -27.57
CA THR A 118 -9.36 -2.28 -27.42
C THR A 118 -8.89 -0.92 -26.93
N GLU A 119 -9.48 0.16 -27.44
CA GLU A 119 -9.17 1.55 -27.05
C GLU A 119 -9.58 1.82 -25.61
N GLN A 120 -10.74 1.32 -25.18
CA GLN A 120 -11.20 1.43 -23.79
C GLN A 120 -10.25 0.68 -22.84
N ARG A 121 -9.85 -0.54 -23.19
CA ARG A 121 -8.87 -1.32 -22.42
C ARG A 121 -7.53 -0.60 -22.29
N SER A 122 -7.00 -0.11 -23.40
CA SER A 122 -5.75 0.65 -23.40
C SER A 122 -5.83 1.86 -22.48
N LYS A 123 -6.93 2.62 -22.57
CA LYS A 123 -7.14 3.80 -21.72
C LYS A 123 -7.28 3.47 -20.24
N LEU A 124 -7.97 2.38 -19.91
CA LEU A 124 -8.10 1.92 -18.52
C LEU A 124 -6.74 1.46 -17.95
N MET A 125 -5.89 0.84 -18.76
CA MET A 125 -4.52 0.47 -18.34
C MET A 125 -3.66 1.70 -18.05
N GLU A 126 -3.79 2.78 -18.83
CA GLU A 126 -3.10 4.05 -18.51
C GLU A 126 -3.54 4.64 -17.15
N MET A 127 -4.78 4.39 -16.74
CA MET A 127 -5.30 4.87 -15.46
C MET A 127 -4.66 4.18 -14.26
N ALA A 128 -4.13 2.98 -14.42
CA ALA A 128 -3.42 2.27 -13.37
C ALA A 128 -2.25 3.07 -12.79
N ASP A 129 -1.49 3.75 -13.65
CA ASP A 129 -0.32 4.55 -13.25
C ASP A 129 -0.70 5.92 -12.64
N LYS A 130 -1.96 6.30 -12.76
CA LYS A 130 -2.51 7.53 -12.17
C LYS A 130 -3.08 7.33 -10.76
N CYS A 131 -3.09 6.12 -10.28
CA CYS A 131 -3.50 5.79 -8.92
C CYS A 131 -2.65 6.56 -7.89
N PRO A 132 -3.25 7.22 -6.89
CA PRO A 132 -2.49 7.99 -5.89
C PRO A 132 -1.42 7.19 -5.15
N VAL A 133 -1.69 5.94 -4.78
CA VAL A 133 -0.70 5.07 -4.11
C VAL A 133 0.47 4.76 -5.04
N HIS A 134 0.22 4.47 -6.34
CA HIS A 134 1.29 4.30 -7.32
C HIS A 134 2.20 5.54 -7.37
N ARG A 135 1.60 6.72 -7.49
CA ARG A 135 2.35 7.98 -7.52
C ARG A 135 3.18 8.20 -6.27
N THR A 136 2.66 7.85 -5.11
CA THR A 136 3.41 7.91 -3.85
C THR A 136 4.61 6.97 -3.88
N LEU A 137 4.43 5.72 -4.31
CA LEU A 137 5.49 4.71 -4.29
C LEU A 137 6.64 5.01 -5.28
N VAL A 138 6.37 5.69 -6.39
CA VAL A 138 7.39 6.04 -7.38
C VAL A 138 7.99 7.44 -7.20
N SER A 139 7.57 8.17 -6.18
CA SER A 139 8.09 9.49 -5.81
C SER A 139 8.96 9.42 -4.56
N GLU A 140 9.64 10.51 -4.24
CA GLU A 140 10.35 10.65 -2.98
C GLU A 140 9.36 10.64 -1.81
N ILE A 141 9.65 9.82 -0.79
CA ILE A 141 8.88 9.72 0.44
C ILE A 141 9.74 10.18 1.60
N ASN A 142 9.28 11.20 2.33
CA ASN A 142 9.94 11.68 3.54
C ASN A 142 9.25 11.09 4.77
N ILE A 143 9.91 10.12 5.41
CA ILE A 143 9.42 9.48 6.65
C ILE A 143 10.13 10.11 7.83
N ARG A 144 9.36 10.70 8.75
CA ARG A 144 9.89 11.34 9.97
C ARG A 144 9.44 10.56 11.19
N THR A 145 10.40 10.19 12.03
CA THR A 145 10.16 9.41 13.25
C THR A 145 10.50 10.22 14.49
N LYS A 146 9.62 10.15 15.48
CA LYS A 146 9.87 10.72 16.81
C LYS A 146 9.31 9.79 17.88
N GLU A 147 9.98 9.73 19.02
CA GLU A 147 9.43 9.06 20.20
C GLU A 147 8.31 9.91 20.81
N LYS A 148 7.21 9.26 21.17
CA LYS A 148 6.16 9.88 21.99
C LYS A 148 6.45 9.56 23.45
N ALA A 149 6.53 10.57 24.30
CA ALA A 149 6.73 10.38 25.73
C ALA A 149 5.66 9.45 26.32
N ALA A 150 6.09 8.53 27.18
CA ALA A 150 5.17 7.73 27.96
C ALA A 150 4.27 8.62 28.81
N PRO A 151 2.99 8.26 29.04
CA PRO A 151 2.17 8.98 30.01
C PRO A 151 2.87 8.89 31.37
N SER A 152 3.04 10.06 32.02
CA SER A 152 3.57 10.09 33.38
C SER A 152 2.69 9.21 34.27
N SER A 153 3.27 8.15 34.84
CA SER A 153 2.61 7.36 35.85
C SER A 153 2.31 8.30 37.03
N GLN A 154 1.03 8.57 37.26
CA GLN A 154 0.61 9.14 38.53
C GLN A 154 1.00 8.08 39.58
N GLN A 155 2.07 8.33 40.30
CA GLN A 155 2.37 7.64 41.54
C GLN A 155 1.27 8.03 42.54
N SER A 156 0.42 7.08 42.83
CA SER A 156 -0.50 7.14 43.98
C SER A 156 0.24 6.68 45.20
#